data_fc6013146b20cd07ae60a94af9ee9926
#
_entry.id   fc6013146b20cd07ae60a94af9ee9926
#
_cell.length_a   1.000
_cell.length_b   1.000
_cell.length_c   1.000
_cell.angle_alpha   90.00
_cell.angle_beta   90.00
_cell.angle_gamma   90.00
#
_symmetry.space_group_name_H-M   'P 1'
#
loop_
_entity.id
_entity.type
_entity.pdbx_description
1 polymer ?
#
loop_
_entity_poly.entity_id
_entity_poly.type
_entity_poly.pdbx_seq_one_letter_code
_entity_poly.pdbx_strand_id
1 'polypeptide(L)'
;MEFKTTRASAIENLDNFIKNNLGEYSKLRNFDFGPDRRSNTSCLSPYITHGVVNEKEVISKSLEKFSFSKNEKFIQEVLWRTYWKGWLELRSGVWDDYLLDLKRIKEEFKDNKSYLNAIEGNTAVSYTHLTLPTILRV
;
A
#
# COMPACT_ATOMS: atom_id res chain seq x y z
N MET A 1 -2.13 4.80 -14.77
CA MET A 1 -2.86 5.91 -14.06
C MET A 1 -1.87 7.03 -13.81
N GLU A 2 -2.14 8.23 -14.30
CA GLU A 2 -1.33 9.43 -14.03
C GLU A 2 -1.81 10.10 -12.74
N PHE A 3 -0.91 10.29 -11.78
CA PHE A 3 -1.24 10.95 -10.52
C PHE A 3 -1.04 12.46 -10.66
N LYS A 4 -2.12 13.21 -10.57
CA LYS A 4 -2.05 14.66 -10.45
C LYS A 4 -1.54 15.03 -9.05
N THR A 5 -0.50 15.83 -8.95
CA THR A 5 0.23 16.11 -7.69
C THR A 5 -0.42 17.18 -6.80
N THR A 6 -1.64 17.60 -7.10
CA THR A 6 -2.32 18.68 -6.37
C THR A 6 -3.17 18.17 -5.21
N ARG A 7 -3.31 18.99 -4.16
CA ARG A 7 -4.21 18.70 -3.05
C ARG A 7 -5.67 18.59 -3.51
N ALA A 8 -6.10 19.42 -4.45
CA ALA A 8 -7.45 19.36 -5.00
C ALA A 8 -7.74 17.97 -5.61
N SER A 9 -6.80 17.44 -6.39
CA SER A 9 -6.93 16.12 -6.97
C SER A 9 -6.90 15.00 -5.92
N ALA A 10 -6.13 15.15 -4.84
CA ALA A 10 -6.14 14.19 -3.74
C ALA A 10 -7.52 14.11 -3.06
N ILE A 11 -8.13 15.28 -2.79
CA ILE A 11 -9.45 15.37 -2.18
C ILE A 11 -10.53 14.83 -3.13
N GLU A 12 -10.47 15.17 -4.41
CA GLU A 12 -11.37 14.64 -5.43
C GLU A 12 -11.31 13.10 -5.50
N ASN A 13 -10.10 12.52 -5.49
CA ASN A 13 -9.92 11.08 -5.46
C ASN A 13 -10.52 10.44 -4.19
N LEU A 14 -10.30 11.07 -3.03
CA LEU A 14 -10.88 10.62 -1.78
C LEU A 14 -12.41 10.66 -1.83
N ASP A 15 -12.99 11.77 -2.26
CA ASP A 15 -14.45 11.95 -2.34
C ASP A 15 -15.08 10.95 -3.31
N ASN A 16 -14.46 10.73 -4.46
CA ASN A 16 -14.89 9.73 -5.44
C ASN A 16 -14.83 8.31 -4.87
N PHE A 17 -13.73 7.97 -4.19
CA PHE A 17 -13.60 6.66 -3.55
C PHE A 17 -14.65 6.45 -2.47
N ILE A 18 -14.86 7.43 -1.58
CA ILE A 18 -15.88 7.38 -0.52
C ILE A 18 -17.27 7.22 -1.13
N LYS A 19 -17.56 7.95 -2.20
CA LYS A 19 -18.88 7.93 -2.84
C LYS A 19 -19.20 6.59 -3.48
N ASN A 20 -18.25 6.00 -4.19
CA ASN A 20 -18.51 4.93 -5.13
C ASN A 20 -18.02 3.55 -4.67
N ASN A 21 -16.95 3.49 -3.86
CA ASN A 21 -16.20 2.25 -3.66
C ASN A 21 -16.02 1.85 -2.18
N LEU A 22 -16.05 2.81 -1.25
CA LEU A 22 -15.78 2.55 0.15
C LEU A 22 -16.75 1.52 0.77
N GLY A 23 -18.01 1.51 0.33
CA GLY A 23 -19.01 0.56 0.83
C GLY A 23 -18.66 -0.92 0.58
N GLU A 24 -17.93 -1.22 -0.50
CA GLU A 24 -17.51 -2.58 -0.85
C GLU A 24 -16.02 -2.82 -0.55
N TYR A 25 -15.32 -1.84 0.02
CA TYR A 25 -13.89 -1.92 0.28
C TYR A 25 -13.49 -3.16 1.09
N SER A 26 -14.22 -3.47 2.15
CA SER A 26 -13.94 -4.63 3.01
C SER A 26 -13.90 -5.95 2.24
N LYS A 27 -14.72 -6.09 1.21
CA LYS A 27 -14.82 -7.30 0.38
C LYS A 27 -13.78 -7.31 -0.74
N LEU A 28 -13.55 -6.13 -1.37
CA LEU A 28 -12.81 -6.04 -2.63
C LEU A 28 -11.35 -5.64 -2.47
N ARG A 29 -10.92 -5.13 -1.31
CA ARG A 29 -9.59 -4.55 -1.09
C ARG A 29 -8.42 -5.48 -1.45
N ASN A 30 -8.60 -6.79 -1.34
CA ASN A 30 -7.56 -7.79 -1.60
C ASN A 30 -7.56 -8.32 -3.03
N PHE A 31 -8.48 -7.87 -3.89
CA PHE A 31 -8.50 -8.27 -5.29
C PHE A 31 -7.63 -7.35 -6.13
N ASP A 32 -6.82 -7.92 -7.00
CA ASP A 32 -6.07 -7.19 -8.01
C ASP A 32 -6.80 -7.28 -9.34
N PHE A 33 -7.38 -6.17 -9.77
CA PHE A 33 -8.05 -6.05 -11.07
C PHE A 33 -7.12 -5.52 -12.17
N GLY A 34 -5.82 -5.45 -11.89
CA GLY A 34 -4.80 -4.93 -12.79
C GLY A 34 -4.60 -3.40 -12.67
N PRO A 35 -3.55 -2.88 -13.31
CA PRO A 35 -3.08 -1.51 -13.10
C PRO A 35 -4.08 -0.42 -13.47
N ASP A 36 -4.99 -0.69 -14.41
CA ASP A 36 -5.95 0.28 -14.91
C ASP A 36 -7.32 0.22 -14.20
N ARG A 37 -7.55 -0.77 -13.34
CA ARG A 37 -8.82 -0.99 -12.64
C ARG A 37 -8.65 -1.06 -11.13
N ARG A 38 -8.08 -0.01 -10.54
CA ARG A 38 -7.82 0.09 -9.09
C ARG A 38 -8.91 0.82 -8.31
N SER A 39 -10.15 0.76 -8.76
CA SER A 39 -11.28 1.43 -8.10
C SER A 39 -11.60 0.85 -6.70
N ASN A 40 -11.19 -0.38 -6.43
CA ASN A 40 -11.37 -1.05 -5.14
C ASN A 40 -10.45 -0.53 -4.01
N THR A 41 -9.49 0.33 -4.33
CA THR A 41 -8.60 1.00 -3.38
C THR A 41 -8.63 2.51 -3.56
N SER A 42 -8.31 3.25 -2.51
CA SER A 42 -8.36 4.72 -2.56
C SER A 42 -7.25 5.36 -3.39
N CYS A 43 -6.17 4.65 -3.64
CA CYS A 43 -4.94 5.14 -4.29
C CYS A 43 -4.39 6.45 -3.67
N LEU A 44 -4.61 6.69 -2.37
CA LEU A 44 -4.19 7.91 -1.66
C LEU A 44 -2.76 7.82 -1.11
N SER A 45 -2.14 6.66 -1.14
CA SER A 45 -0.83 6.43 -0.55
C SER A 45 0.24 7.46 -0.98
N PRO A 46 0.37 7.85 -2.27
CA PRO A 46 1.32 8.88 -2.67
C PRO A 46 1.04 10.24 -2.00
N TYR A 47 -0.21 10.64 -1.94
CA TYR A 47 -0.61 11.92 -1.35
C TYR A 47 -0.36 11.98 0.16
N ILE A 48 -0.61 10.87 0.87
CA ILE A 48 -0.35 10.77 2.30
C ILE A 48 1.17 10.75 2.56
N THR A 49 1.94 10.03 1.75
CA THR A 49 3.41 9.96 1.88
C THR A 49 4.05 11.33 1.77
N HIS A 50 3.55 12.15 0.87
CA HIS A 50 4.08 13.50 0.63
C HIS A 50 3.38 14.59 1.47
N GLY A 51 2.54 14.22 2.44
CA GLY A 51 1.86 15.16 3.32
C GLY A 51 0.83 16.07 2.64
N VAL A 52 0.38 15.71 1.42
CA VAL A 52 -0.63 16.48 0.67
C VAL A 52 -2.01 16.38 1.34
N VAL A 53 -2.32 15.21 1.87
CA VAL A 53 -3.43 14.93 2.81
C VAL A 53 -2.91 14.09 3.96
N ASN A 54 -3.54 14.16 5.13
CA ASN A 54 -3.15 13.36 6.27
C ASN A 54 -4.19 12.30 6.63
N GLU A 55 -3.78 11.32 7.42
CA GLU A 55 -4.61 10.18 7.82
C GLU A 55 -5.87 10.63 8.56
N LYS A 56 -5.74 11.62 9.44
CA LYS A 56 -6.89 12.16 10.19
C LYS A 56 -7.96 12.72 9.26
N GLU A 57 -7.55 13.47 8.23
CA GLU A 57 -8.46 14.04 7.24
C GLU A 57 -9.17 12.95 6.43
N VAL A 58 -8.42 11.94 5.99
CA VAL A 58 -8.97 10.79 5.26
C VAL A 58 -10.01 10.03 6.08
N ILE A 59 -9.70 9.76 7.35
CA ILE A 59 -10.59 9.06 8.27
C ILE A 59 -11.83 9.90 8.56
N SER A 60 -11.67 11.20 8.88
CA SER A 60 -12.80 12.09 9.18
C SER A 60 -13.79 12.15 8.04
N LYS A 61 -13.31 12.37 6.81
CA LYS A 61 -14.18 12.38 5.62
C LYS A 61 -14.91 11.06 5.37
N SER A 62 -14.26 9.95 5.63
CA SER A 62 -14.90 8.63 5.48
C SER A 62 -16.01 8.40 6.50
N LEU A 63 -15.84 8.91 7.72
CA LEU A 63 -16.83 8.81 8.80
C LEU A 63 -18.03 9.75 8.63
N GLU A 64 -17.91 10.79 7.82
CA GLU A 64 -19.06 11.66 7.47
C GLU A 64 -20.15 10.88 6.72
N LYS A 65 -19.75 9.87 5.92
CA LYS A 65 -20.68 9.13 5.06
C LYS A 65 -21.04 7.75 5.61
N PHE A 66 -20.12 7.07 6.25
CA PHE A 66 -20.30 5.71 6.73
C PHE A 66 -20.01 5.62 8.24
N SER A 67 -20.78 4.78 8.95
CA SER A 67 -20.49 4.46 10.34
C SER A 67 -19.13 3.79 10.50
N PHE A 68 -18.53 3.89 11.69
CA PHE A 68 -17.26 3.23 12.01
C PHE A 68 -17.27 1.73 11.65
N SER A 69 -18.34 1.01 12.02
CA SER A 69 -18.46 -0.43 11.75
C SER A 69 -18.35 -0.77 10.24
N LYS A 70 -18.89 0.07 9.35
CA LYS A 70 -18.76 -0.12 7.90
C LYS A 70 -17.38 0.27 7.36
N ASN A 71 -16.71 1.22 8.04
CA ASN A 71 -15.42 1.77 7.66
C ASN A 71 -14.24 1.09 8.33
N GLU A 72 -14.46 0.22 9.30
CA GLU A 72 -13.42 -0.32 10.18
C GLU A 72 -12.20 -0.82 9.40
N LYS A 73 -12.39 -1.60 8.35
CA LYS A 73 -11.27 -2.13 7.54
C LYS A 73 -10.49 -1.06 6.80
N PHE A 74 -11.17 -0.03 6.31
CA PHE A 74 -10.50 1.09 5.65
C PHE A 74 -9.71 1.93 6.66
N ILE A 75 -10.29 2.23 7.81
CA ILE A 75 -9.65 2.98 8.90
C ILE A 75 -8.42 2.20 9.42
N GLN A 76 -8.55 0.89 9.61
CA GLN A 76 -7.43 0.04 10.00
C GLN A 76 -6.27 0.15 9.01
N GLU A 77 -6.52 0.03 7.71
CA GLU A 77 -5.47 0.12 6.68
C GLU A 77 -4.81 1.51 6.64
N VAL A 78 -5.56 2.58 6.85
CA VAL A 78 -5.00 3.93 6.95
C VAL A 78 -4.10 4.05 8.18
N LEU A 79 -4.52 3.53 9.34
CA LEU A 79 -3.76 3.59 10.60
C LEU A 79 -2.58 2.63 10.61
N TRP A 80 -2.65 1.48 9.92
CA TRP A 80 -1.51 0.57 9.78
C TRP A 80 -0.28 1.26 9.21
N ARG A 81 -0.45 2.19 8.29
CA ARG A 81 0.63 2.98 7.74
C ARG A 81 1.38 3.75 8.83
N THR A 82 0.66 4.50 9.66
CA THR A 82 1.24 5.28 10.77
C THR A 82 1.89 4.37 11.81
N TYR A 83 1.23 3.27 12.14
CA TYR A 83 1.76 2.27 13.06
C TYR A 83 3.10 1.69 12.57
N TRP A 84 3.16 1.20 11.34
CA TRP A 84 4.38 0.59 10.80
C TRP A 84 5.51 1.60 10.64
N LYS A 85 5.21 2.83 10.25
CA LYS A 85 6.21 3.89 10.18
C LYS A 85 6.82 4.14 11.56
N GLY A 86 6.02 4.38 12.58
CA GLY A 86 6.50 4.59 13.94
C GLY A 86 7.22 3.36 14.51
N TRP A 87 6.73 2.16 14.22
CA TRP A 87 7.37 0.93 14.66
C TRP A 87 8.77 0.74 14.08
N LEU A 88 8.95 1.01 12.77
CA LEU A 88 10.25 0.93 12.09
C LEU A 88 11.20 2.04 12.54
N GLU A 89 10.70 3.25 12.74
CA GLU A 89 11.51 4.37 13.24
C GLU A 89 12.09 4.08 14.64
N LEU A 90 11.34 3.39 15.50
CA LEU A 90 11.78 3.01 16.84
C LEU A 90 12.71 1.78 16.87
N ARG A 91 12.81 1.05 15.77
CA ARG A 91 13.56 -0.22 15.66
C ARG A 91 14.50 -0.19 14.46
N SER A 92 15.48 0.69 14.50
CA SER A 92 16.49 0.86 13.44
C SER A 92 17.22 -0.44 13.07
N GLY A 93 17.48 -1.30 14.08
CA GLY A 93 18.13 -2.59 13.85
C GLY A 93 17.39 -3.54 12.90
N VAL A 94 16.07 -3.41 12.78
CA VAL A 94 15.29 -4.23 11.82
C VAL A 94 15.74 -4.02 10.38
N TRP A 95 16.12 -2.80 10.02
CA TRP A 95 16.63 -2.51 8.69
C TRP A 95 18.00 -3.12 8.45
N ASP A 96 18.88 -3.05 9.44
CA ASP A 96 20.22 -3.62 9.37
C ASP A 96 20.15 -5.16 9.27
N ASP A 97 19.31 -5.79 10.09
CA ASP A 97 19.05 -7.23 10.03
C ASP A 97 18.52 -7.65 8.65
N TYR A 98 17.56 -6.89 8.10
CA TYR A 98 17.03 -7.13 6.76
C TYR A 98 18.13 -7.08 5.68
N LEU A 99 19.02 -6.08 5.74
CA LEU A 99 20.11 -5.94 4.77
C LEU A 99 21.14 -7.08 4.89
N LEU A 100 21.43 -7.52 6.10
CA LEU A 100 22.31 -8.65 6.36
C LEU A 100 21.71 -9.96 5.82
N ASP A 101 20.45 -10.22 6.11
CA ASP A 101 19.74 -11.39 5.60
C ASP A 101 19.64 -11.38 4.07
N LEU A 102 19.32 -10.23 3.48
CA LEU A 102 19.27 -10.06 2.03
C LEU A 102 20.63 -10.41 1.38
N LYS A 103 21.73 -9.93 1.96
CA LYS A 103 23.07 -10.22 1.48
C LYS A 103 23.38 -11.71 1.58
N ARG A 104 23.06 -12.33 2.73
CA ARG A 104 23.25 -13.77 2.96
C ARG A 104 22.47 -14.60 1.96
N ILE A 105 21.20 -14.31 1.76
CA ILE A 105 20.34 -15.04 0.82
C ILE A 105 20.82 -14.88 -0.62
N LYS A 106 21.21 -13.66 -1.03
CA LYS A 106 21.78 -13.44 -2.37
C LYS A 106 23.05 -14.24 -2.60
N GLU A 107 23.91 -14.36 -1.61
CA GLU A 107 25.13 -15.16 -1.71
C GLU A 107 24.82 -16.66 -1.75
N GLU A 108 23.90 -17.13 -0.90
CA GLU A 108 23.47 -18.54 -0.86
C GLU A 108 22.86 -19.01 -2.19
N PHE A 109 22.09 -18.15 -2.85
CA PHE A 109 21.37 -18.48 -4.09
C PHE A 109 22.00 -17.88 -5.35
N LYS A 110 23.24 -17.37 -5.30
CA LYS A 110 23.89 -16.71 -6.44
C LYS A 110 23.97 -17.54 -7.71
N ASP A 111 24.08 -18.86 -7.58
CA ASP A 111 24.19 -19.80 -8.71
C ASP A 111 22.84 -20.42 -9.10
N ASN A 112 21.77 -20.10 -8.38
CA ASN A 112 20.44 -20.60 -8.65
C ASN A 112 19.71 -19.73 -9.69
N LYS A 113 19.79 -20.12 -10.96
CA LYS A 113 19.19 -19.37 -12.08
C LYS A 113 17.67 -19.17 -11.93
N SER A 114 16.96 -20.16 -11.37
CA SER A 114 15.51 -20.05 -11.16
C SER A 114 15.18 -18.98 -10.12
N TYR A 115 15.94 -18.94 -9.03
CA TYR A 115 15.79 -17.91 -8.00
C TYR A 115 16.12 -16.51 -8.56
N LEU A 116 17.24 -16.37 -9.27
CA LEU A 116 17.64 -15.09 -9.87
C LEU A 116 16.60 -14.57 -10.85
N ASN A 117 16.09 -15.42 -11.74
CA ASN A 117 14.99 -15.05 -12.64
C ASN A 117 13.74 -14.62 -11.89
N ALA A 118 13.40 -15.28 -10.78
CA ALA A 118 12.25 -14.93 -9.97
C ALA A 118 12.37 -13.54 -9.34
N ILE A 119 13.52 -13.21 -8.74
CA ILE A 119 13.74 -11.90 -8.10
C ILE A 119 13.89 -10.75 -9.10
N GLU A 120 14.32 -11.04 -10.33
CA GLU A 120 14.39 -10.09 -11.44
C GLU A 120 13.02 -9.88 -12.15
N GLY A 121 12.00 -10.62 -11.74
CA GLY A 121 10.67 -10.54 -12.35
C GLY A 121 10.53 -11.31 -13.66
N ASN A 122 11.53 -12.12 -14.04
CA ASN A 122 11.55 -12.93 -15.25
C ASN A 122 10.83 -14.27 -15.04
N THR A 123 9.68 -14.27 -14.40
CA THR A 123 8.89 -15.48 -14.13
C THR A 123 7.44 -15.27 -14.52
N ALA A 124 6.73 -16.38 -14.75
CA ALA A 124 5.29 -16.40 -14.93
C ALA A 124 4.51 -16.25 -13.61
N VAL A 125 5.19 -15.90 -12.51
CA VAL A 125 4.55 -15.66 -11.22
C VAL A 125 3.62 -14.47 -11.32
N SER A 126 2.39 -14.61 -10.82
CA SER A 126 1.40 -13.56 -10.88
C SER A 126 1.90 -12.28 -10.19
N TYR A 127 1.53 -11.16 -10.73
CA TYR A 127 1.80 -9.80 -10.23
C TYR A 127 1.56 -9.65 -8.72
N THR A 128 0.61 -10.38 -8.15
CA THR A 128 0.31 -10.38 -6.71
C THR A 128 1.48 -10.82 -5.84
N HIS A 129 2.29 -11.77 -6.26
CA HIS A 129 3.48 -12.21 -5.52
C HIS A 129 4.63 -11.20 -5.59
N LEU A 130 4.74 -10.44 -6.68
CA LEU A 130 5.75 -9.41 -6.85
C LEU A 130 5.37 -8.08 -6.16
N THR A 131 4.10 -7.87 -5.85
CA THR A 131 3.63 -6.62 -5.22
C THR A 131 3.56 -6.67 -3.70
N LEU A 132 3.62 -7.84 -3.09
CA LEU A 132 3.70 -7.96 -1.62
C LEU A 132 4.88 -7.14 -1.03
N PRO A 133 6.07 -7.08 -1.63
CA PRO A 133 7.14 -6.19 -1.16
C PRO A 133 6.89 -4.70 -1.40
N THR A 134 6.00 -4.32 -2.30
CA THR A 134 5.74 -2.89 -2.58
C THR A 134 4.88 -2.21 -1.52
N ILE A 135 4.22 -2.97 -0.66
CA ILE A 135 3.55 -2.44 0.54
C ILE A 135 4.58 -1.93 1.56
N LEU A 136 5.80 -2.46 1.52
CA LEU A 136 6.93 -2.06 2.38
C LEU A 136 7.82 -0.97 1.78
N ARG A 137 7.59 -0.54 0.55
CA ARG A 137 8.22 0.65 -0.02
C ARG A 137 7.50 1.90 0.46
N VAL A 138 7.82 2.28 1.68
CA VAL A 138 7.53 3.59 2.25
C VAL A 138 8.74 4.49 2.00
#